data_cbc23f59165e2eb8e52c958a93e435cf
#
_entry.id   cbc23f59165e2eb8e52c958a93e435cf
#
_cell.length_a   1.000
_cell.length_b   1.000
_cell.length_c   1.000
_cell.angle_alpha   90.00
_cell.angle_beta   90.00
_cell.angle_gamma   90.00
#
_symmetry.space_group_name_H-M   'P 1'
#
loop_
_entity.id
_entity.type
_entity.pdbx_description
1 polymer ?
#
loop_
_entity_poly.entity_id
_entity_poly.type
_entity_poly.pdbx_seq_one_letter_code
_entity_poly.pdbx_strand_id
1 'polypeptide(L)'
;MITVEAFKKYFQRDFPFLPTEYEESEKFNYILDEDIEKAMGEMKALLPVSVFEDEVLEIAQMYLTAHCLVGDIRRSNQGLASNFTFPLQSRSVGSVSESYGIPQKFLSSPSYAYYTTTDYGLKYFALLYPRTRGHVQTVTGWTLP
;
A
#
# COMPACT_ATOMS: atom_id res chain seq x y z
N MET A 1 -9.52 -5.89 12.50
CA MET A 1 -8.87 -6.33 11.26
C MET A 1 -9.84 -6.16 10.10
N ILE A 2 -9.39 -5.64 8.98
CA ILE A 2 -10.26 -5.45 7.80
C ILE A 2 -10.61 -6.79 7.17
N THR A 3 -11.73 -6.80 6.43
CA THR A 3 -12.19 -7.98 5.71
C THR A 3 -12.05 -7.75 4.20
N VAL A 4 -12.14 -8.83 3.43
CA VAL A 4 -12.10 -8.74 1.96
C VAL A 4 -13.25 -7.87 1.45
N GLU A 5 -14.45 -8.04 1.99
CA GLU A 5 -15.61 -7.25 1.60
C GLU A 5 -15.43 -5.77 1.92
N ALA A 6 -14.88 -5.47 3.09
CA ALA A 6 -14.61 -4.08 3.48
C ALA A 6 -13.58 -3.45 2.54
N PHE A 7 -12.56 -4.20 2.18
CA PHE A 7 -11.54 -3.74 1.24
C PHE A 7 -12.14 -3.44 -0.13
N LYS A 8 -12.96 -4.36 -0.65
CA LYS A 8 -13.60 -4.19 -1.96
C LYS A 8 -14.54 -2.99 -1.96
N LYS A 9 -15.26 -2.78 -0.88
CA LYS A 9 -16.15 -1.62 -0.75
C LYS A 9 -15.38 -0.31 -0.70
N TYR A 10 -14.27 -0.29 0.04
CA TYR A 10 -13.45 0.91 0.21
C TYR A 10 -12.80 1.34 -1.11
N PHE A 11 -12.32 0.37 -1.87
CA PHE A 11 -11.61 0.63 -3.13
C PHE A 11 -12.43 0.25 -4.37
N GLN A 12 -13.76 0.31 -4.29
CA GLN A 12 -14.61 -0.16 -5.38
C GLN A 12 -14.37 0.57 -6.71
N ARG A 13 -13.83 1.78 -6.67
CA ARG A 13 -13.52 2.55 -7.88
C ARG A 13 -12.06 2.44 -8.29
N ASP A 14 -11.24 1.85 -7.46
CA ASP A 14 -9.80 1.83 -7.67
C ASP A 14 -9.33 0.59 -8.40
N PHE A 15 -9.98 -0.53 -8.18
CA PHE A 15 -9.55 -1.82 -8.70
C PHE A 15 -10.66 -2.54 -9.46
N PRO A 16 -10.29 -3.28 -10.52
CA PRO A 16 -11.25 -4.11 -11.25
C PRO A 16 -11.44 -5.45 -10.54
N PHE A 17 -12.31 -5.46 -9.53
CA PHE A 17 -12.62 -6.71 -8.81
C PHE A 17 -13.47 -7.63 -9.67
N LEU A 18 -13.29 -8.95 -9.48
CA LEU A 18 -14.01 -9.97 -10.23
C LEU A 18 -15.52 -9.79 -10.06
N PRO A 19 -16.27 -9.64 -11.17
CA PRO A 19 -17.72 -9.51 -11.09
C PRO A 19 -18.38 -10.84 -10.75
N THR A 20 -19.65 -10.79 -10.39
CA THR A 20 -20.41 -12.00 -10.06
C THR A 20 -20.53 -12.94 -11.27
N GLU A 21 -20.68 -12.34 -12.46
CA GLU A 21 -20.74 -13.10 -13.70
C GLU A 21 -19.51 -12.78 -14.52
N TYR A 22 -18.76 -13.81 -14.89
CA TYR A 22 -17.53 -13.65 -15.66
C TYR A 22 -17.27 -14.92 -16.47
N GLU A 23 -16.50 -14.78 -17.55
CA GLU A 23 -16.03 -15.92 -18.31
C GLU A 23 -14.73 -16.44 -17.70
N GLU A 24 -14.61 -17.75 -17.57
CA GLU A 24 -13.44 -18.37 -16.93
C GLU A 24 -12.13 -17.95 -17.60
N SER A 25 -12.16 -17.75 -18.91
CA SER A 25 -10.98 -17.30 -19.66
C SER A 25 -10.53 -15.89 -19.29
N GLU A 26 -11.41 -15.08 -18.72
CA GLU A 26 -11.12 -13.69 -18.35
C GLU A 26 -10.87 -13.49 -16.86
N LYS A 27 -10.93 -14.57 -16.08
CA LYS A 27 -10.83 -14.50 -14.63
C LYS A 27 -9.62 -13.71 -14.14
N PHE A 28 -8.46 -13.93 -14.75
CA PHE A 28 -7.23 -13.28 -14.32
C PHE A 28 -7.08 -11.85 -14.84
N ASN A 29 -8.05 -11.33 -15.54
CA ASN A 29 -8.10 -9.91 -15.88
C ASN A 29 -8.71 -9.08 -14.76
N TYR A 30 -9.13 -9.74 -13.69
CA TYR A 30 -9.74 -9.10 -12.52
C TYR A 30 -8.97 -9.45 -11.26
N ILE A 31 -9.17 -8.65 -10.23
CA ILE A 31 -8.61 -8.93 -8.91
C ILE A 31 -9.50 -9.92 -8.20
N LEU A 32 -8.90 -11.02 -7.79
CA LEU A 32 -9.60 -12.11 -7.12
C LEU A 32 -9.55 -11.93 -5.61
N ASP A 33 -10.44 -12.58 -4.91
CA ASP A 33 -10.42 -12.55 -3.43
C ASP A 33 -9.13 -13.11 -2.88
N GLU A 34 -8.57 -14.13 -3.53
CA GLU A 34 -7.29 -14.72 -3.15
C GLU A 34 -6.13 -13.72 -3.25
N ASP A 35 -6.19 -12.82 -4.23
CA ASP A 35 -5.18 -11.78 -4.38
C ASP A 35 -5.24 -10.81 -3.19
N ILE A 36 -6.46 -10.47 -2.79
CA ILE A 36 -6.68 -9.57 -1.64
C ILE A 36 -6.22 -10.25 -0.35
N GLU A 37 -6.55 -11.52 -0.17
CA GLU A 37 -6.15 -12.28 1.02
C GLU A 37 -4.63 -12.38 1.14
N LYS A 38 -3.96 -12.59 0.01
CA LYS A 38 -2.50 -12.61 -0.02
C LYS A 38 -1.93 -11.27 0.41
N ALA A 39 -2.46 -10.18 -0.17
CA ALA A 39 -2.01 -8.84 0.18
C ALA A 39 -2.29 -8.50 1.65
N MET A 40 -3.40 -8.97 2.19
CA MET A 40 -3.71 -8.80 3.61
C MET A 40 -2.72 -9.56 4.51
N GLY A 41 -2.29 -10.73 4.07
CA GLY A 41 -1.25 -11.48 4.78
C GLY A 41 0.06 -10.72 4.81
N GLU A 42 0.45 -10.13 3.70
CA GLU A 42 1.66 -9.30 3.61
C GLU A 42 1.52 -8.05 4.49
N MET A 43 0.35 -7.42 4.45
CA MET A 43 0.08 -6.26 5.29
C MET A 43 0.27 -6.59 6.77
N LYS A 44 -0.24 -7.72 7.22
CA LYS A 44 -0.09 -8.13 8.62
C LYS A 44 1.36 -8.29 9.02
N ALA A 45 2.20 -8.74 8.10
CA ALA A 45 3.63 -8.91 8.37
C ALA A 45 4.37 -7.58 8.43
N LEU A 46 3.90 -6.57 7.74
CA LEU A 46 4.58 -5.27 7.64
C LEU A 46 4.05 -4.21 8.61
N LEU A 47 2.82 -4.35 9.08
CA LEU A 47 2.15 -3.29 9.84
C LEU A 47 2.57 -3.27 11.30
N PRO A 48 3.14 -2.15 11.78
CA PRO A 48 3.41 -1.98 13.21
C PRO A 48 2.14 -1.50 13.92
N VAL A 49 1.32 -2.45 14.34
CA VAL A 49 -0.01 -2.19 14.92
C VAL A 49 0.03 -1.19 16.08
N SER A 50 1.04 -1.28 16.93
CA SER A 50 1.14 -0.45 18.12
C SER A 50 1.35 1.04 17.85
N VAL A 51 1.70 1.38 16.62
CA VAL A 51 1.99 2.77 16.24
C VAL A 51 0.71 3.56 15.95
N PHE A 52 -0.37 2.87 15.60
CA PHE A 52 -1.60 3.51 15.13
C PHE A 52 -2.71 3.47 16.19
N GLU A 53 -3.44 4.57 16.29
CA GLU A 53 -4.67 4.63 17.06
C GLU A 53 -5.77 3.80 16.36
N ASP A 54 -6.72 3.30 17.11
CA ASP A 54 -7.75 2.41 16.58
C ASP A 54 -8.46 2.93 15.33
N GLU A 55 -8.78 4.22 15.32
CA GLU A 55 -9.49 4.85 14.20
C GLU A 55 -8.63 4.91 12.93
N VAL A 56 -7.33 5.12 13.11
CA VAL A 56 -6.40 5.24 12.00
C VAL A 56 -5.88 3.88 11.56
N LEU A 57 -5.86 2.92 12.47
CA LEU A 57 -5.35 1.58 12.20
C LEU A 57 -6.06 0.93 11.02
N GLU A 58 -7.38 1.04 10.97
CA GLU A 58 -8.16 0.44 9.87
C GLU A 58 -7.79 1.07 8.53
N ILE A 59 -7.66 2.39 8.50
CA ILE A 59 -7.27 3.12 7.28
C ILE A 59 -5.86 2.70 6.86
N ALA A 60 -4.94 2.60 7.82
CA ALA A 60 -3.57 2.17 7.54
C ALA A 60 -3.55 0.75 6.96
N GLN A 61 -4.36 -0.14 7.51
CA GLN A 61 -4.50 -1.50 6.99
C GLN A 61 -5.02 -1.50 5.55
N MET A 62 -6.00 -0.65 5.24
CA MET A 62 -6.55 -0.54 3.89
C MET A 62 -5.48 -0.11 2.89
N TYR A 63 -4.77 0.97 3.16
CA TYR A 63 -3.77 1.49 2.22
C TYR A 63 -2.55 0.58 2.10
N LEU A 64 -2.11 -0.02 3.18
CA LEU A 64 -0.99 -0.95 3.10
C LEU A 64 -1.37 -2.21 2.33
N THR A 65 -2.58 -2.72 2.52
CA THR A 65 -3.07 -3.86 1.74
C THR A 65 -3.12 -3.50 0.25
N ALA A 66 -3.65 -2.32 -0.09
CA ALA A 66 -3.71 -1.88 -1.48
C ALA A 66 -2.31 -1.76 -2.09
N HIS A 67 -1.35 -1.24 -1.33
CA HIS A 67 0.03 -1.16 -1.77
C HIS A 67 0.62 -2.54 -2.07
N CYS A 68 0.43 -3.48 -1.17
CA CYS A 68 0.90 -4.85 -1.36
C CYS A 68 0.22 -5.51 -2.57
N LEU A 69 -1.07 -5.29 -2.72
CA LEU A 69 -1.84 -5.83 -3.84
C LEU A 69 -1.30 -5.35 -5.18
N VAL A 70 -1.06 -4.05 -5.32
CA VAL A 70 -0.49 -3.49 -6.55
C VAL A 70 0.88 -4.09 -6.83
N GLY A 71 1.72 -4.20 -5.81
CA GLY A 71 3.05 -4.79 -5.94
C GLY A 71 2.99 -6.25 -6.40
N ASP A 72 2.08 -7.01 -5.84
CA ASP A 72 1.90 -8.41 -6.21
C ASP A 72 1.42 -8.57 -7.66
N ILE A 73 0.46 -7.74 -8.06
CA ILE A 73 -0.06 -7.79 -9.43
C ILE A 73 1.01 -7.39 -10.44
N ARG A 74 1.83 -6.38 -10.12
CA ARG A 74 2.94 -5.98 -11.00
C ARG A 74 3.95 -7.09 -11.23
N ARG A 75 4.17 -7.93 -10.23
CA ARG A 75 5.07 -9.07 -10.34
C ARG A 75 4.45 -10.27 -11.03
N SER A 76 3.13 -10.26 -11.18
CA SER A 76 2.40 -11.36 -11.81
C SER A 76 2.70 -11.42 -13.29
N ASN A 77 2.77 -12.63 -13.84
CA ASN A 77 2.95 -12.85 -15.26
C ASN A 77 1.64 -13.05 -16.01
N GLN A 78 0.52 -12.88 -15.33
CA GLN A 78 -0.78 -13.18 -15.91
C GLN A 78 -1.74 -12.00 -15.86
N GLY A 79 -2.62 -11.97 -16.85
CA GLY A 79 -3.81 -11.16 -16.86
C GLY A 79 -3.59 -9.70 -16.58
N LEU A 80 -3.94 -9.30 -15.38
CA LEU A 80 -3.97 -7.92 -14.96
C LEU A 80 -2.65 -7.18 -15.13
N ALA A 81 -1.55 -7.87 -14.92
CA ALA A 81 -0.23 -7.24 -15.02
C ALA A 81 0.03 -6.68 -16.40
N SER A 82 -0.52 -7.30 -17.43
CA SER A 82 -0.33 -6.87 -18.81
C SER A 82 -1.45 -5.97 -19.31
N ASN A 83 -2.63 -6.05 -18.70
CA ASN A 83 -3.82 -5.37 -19.19
C ASN A 83 -4.26 -4.15 -18.39
N PHE A 84 -3.77 -4.01 -17.18
CA PHE A 84 -4.15 -2.92 -16.31
C PHE A 84 -2.95 -2.05 -15.97
N THR A 85 -3.06 -0.75 -16.25
CA THR A 85 -2.00 0.20 -15.94
C THR A 85 -2.33 0.89 -14.63
N PHE A 86 -1.54 0.59 -13.60
CA PHE A 86 -1.70 1.24 -12.32
C PHE A 86 -1.12 2.65 -12.36
N PRO A 87 -1.76 3.60 -11.70
CA PRO A 87 -1.18 4.92 -11.51
C PRO A 87 0.15 4.78 -10.79
N LEU A 88 1.04 5.73 -10.99
CA LEU A 88 2.35 5.70 -10.36
C LEU A 88 3.10 4.43 -10.64
N GLN A 89 3.11 4.04 -11.87
CA GLN A 89 4.05 3.04 -12.32
C GLN A 89 5.44 3.50 -11.91
N SER A 90 6.29 2.56 -11.80
CA SER A 90 7.68 2.79 -11.49
C SER A 90 8.35 3.86 -12.32
N ARG A 91 7.62 4.55 -13.15
CA ARG A 91 8.29 5.51 -13.93
C ARG A 91 8.95 6.49 -13.05
N SER A 92 8.77 6.51 -11.93
CA SER A 92 9.84 6.96 -11.21
C SER A 92 9.47 7.42 -9.85
N VAL A 93 10.28 6.98 -8.98
CA VAL A 93 10.37 7.48 -7.63
C VAL A 93 10.66 8.97 -7.67
N GLY A 94 11.44 9.43 -8.63
CA GLY A 94 11.73 10.86 -8.80
C GLY A 94 10.47 11.68 -9.09
N SER A 95 9.64 11.19 -9.97
CA SER A 95 8.38 11.85 -10.31
C SER A 95 7.44 11.89 -9.11
N VAL A 96 7.38 10.79 -8.38
CA VAL A 96 6.59 10.71 -7.15
C VAL A 96 7.11 11.71 -6.13
N SER A 97 8.43 11.81 -5.99
CA SER A 97 9.05 12.74 -5.07
C SER A 97 8.66 14.18 -5.38
N GLU A 98 8.67 14.56 -6.65
CA GLU A 98 8.25 15.89 -7.06
C GLU A 98 6.80 16.16 -6.72
N SER A 99 5.92 15.20 -7.00
CA SER A 99 4.48 15.36 -6.75
C SER A 99 4.13 15.52 -5.29
N TYR A 100 4.81 14.78 -4.42
CA TYR A 100 4.48 14.74 -3.01
C TYR A 100 5.52 15.43 -2.13
N GLY A 101 6.58 15.97 -2.71
CA GLY A 101 7.61 16.67 -1.95
C GLY A 101 8.36 15.78 -0.97
N ILE A 102 8.58 14.52 -1.32
CA ILE A 102 9.24 13.56 -0.46
C ILE A 102 10.75 13.85 -0.44
N PRO A 103 11.33 14.06 0.76
CA PRO A 103 12.77 14.28 0.86
C PRO A 103 13.58 13.12 0.32
N GLN A 104 14.68 13.42 -0.33
CA GLN A 104 15.54 12.41 -0.95
C GLN A 104 16.02 11.36 0.05
N LYS A 105 16.23 11.74 1.30
CA LYS A 105 16.66 10.80 2.34
C LYS A 105 15.71 9.62 2.51
N PHE A 106 14.41 9.82 2.28
CA PHE A 106 13.45 8.73 2.38
C PHE A 106 13.50 7.84 1.15
N LEU A 107 13.80 8.42 -0.02
CA LEU A 107 13.90 7.67 -1.25
C LEU A 107 15.15 6.78 -1.27
N SER A 108 16.19 7.17 -0.55
CA SER A 108 17.41 6.38 -0.45
C SER A 108 17.36 5.31 0.63
N SER A 109 16.36 5.36 1.52
CA SER A 109 16.18 4.32 2.54
C SER A 109 15.40 3.15 1.96
N PRO A 110 15.92 1.91 2.03
CA PRO A 110 15.19 0.76 1.51
C PRO A 110 13.81 0.58 2.12
N SER A 111 13.67 0.88 3.42
CA SER A 111 12.41 0.73 4.12
C SER A 111 11.35 1.73 3.65
N TYR A 112 11.74 2.97 3.44
CA TYR A 112 10.79 4.01 3.05
C TYR A 112 10.57 4.06 1.55
N ALA A 113 11.62 3.78 0.76
CA ALA A 113 11.52 3.78 -0.69
C ALA A 113 10.49 2.79 -1.19
N TYR A 114 10.35 1.66 -0.50
CA TYR A 114 9.35 0.66 -0.84
C TYR A 114 7.94 1.26 -0.92
N TYR A 115 7.57 2.09 0.06
CA TYR A 115 6.23 2.68 0.11
C TYR A 115 6.01 3.78 -0.93
N THR A 116 7.08 4.29 -1.54
CA THR A 116 6.96 5.34 -2.56
C THR A 116 6.64 4.81 -3.94
N THR A 117 6.58 3.49 -4.11
CA THR A 117 6.36 2.87 -5.42
C THR A 117 4.89 2.85 -5.84
N THR A 118 3.97 3.17 -4.97
CA THR A 118 2.55 3.28 -5.29
C THR A 118 1.91 4.47 -4.57
N ASP A 119 0.78 4.95 -5.09
CA ASP A 119 -0.03 5.97 -4.42
C ASP A 119 -0.49 5.50 -3.04
N TYR A 120 -0.88 4.24 -2.97
CA TYR A 120 -1.39 3.67 -1.73
C TYR A 120 -0.30 3.58 -0.68
N GLY A 121 0.91 3.24 -1.11
CA GLY A 121 2.06 3.23 -0.23
C GLY A 121 2.40 4.61 0.28
N LEU A 122 2.27 5.64 -0.55
CA LEU A 122 2.48 7.02 -0.13
C LEU A 122 1.45 7.45 0.91
N LYS A 123 0.20 7.08 0.73
CA LYS A 123 -0.84 7.39 1.70
C LYS A 123 -0.61 6.65 3.02
N TYR A 124 -0.19 5.40 2.95
CA TYR A 124 0.19 4.66 4.14
C TYR A 124 1.38 5.33 4.84
N PHE A 125 2.40 5.71 4.08
CA PHE A 125 3.58 6.37 4.62
C PHE A 125 3.22 7.71 5.29
N ALA A 126 2.28 8.45 4.72
CA ALA A 126 1.80 9.69 5.30
C ALA A 126 1.15 9.48 6.67
N LEU A 127 0.54 8.33 6.88
CA LEU A 127 -0.02 7.96 8.18
C LEU A 127 1.06 7.48 9.15
N LEU A 128 2.02 6.75 8.63
CA LEU A 128 3.07 6.12 9.44
C LEU A 128 4.11 7.13 9.94
N TYR A 129 4.61 7.97 9.06
CA TYR A 129 5.79 8.77 9.33
C TYR A 129 5.64 9.73 10.53
N PRO A 130 4.54 10.50 10.63
CA PRO A 130 4.39 11.39 11.78
C PRO A 130 4.41 10.64 13.12
N ARG A 131 3.90 9.43 13.14
CA ARG A 131 3.81 8.63 14.35
C ARG A 131 5.16 8.06 14.76
N THR A 132 5.94 7.60 13.81
CA THR A 132 7.29 7.11 14.09
C THR A 132 8.23 8.26 14.42
N ARG A 133 8.08 9.38 13.73
CA ARG A 133 8.91 10.55 13.97
C ARG A 133 8.72 11.09 15.38
N GLY A 134 7.47 11.17 15.84
CA GLY A 134 7.17 11.60 17.20
C GLY A 134 7.83 10.71 18.23
N HIS A 135 7.79 9.42 17.99
CA HIS A 135 8.42 8.45 18.87
C HIS A 135 9.94 8.63 18.90
N VAL A 136 10.54 8.80 17.74
CA VAL A 136 11.98 9.03 17.62
C VAL A 136 12.38 10.33 18.33
N GLN A 137 11.60 11.37 18.20
CA GLN A 137 11.88 12.63 18.87
C GLN A 137 11.88 12.49 20.38
N THR A 138 11.00 11.67 20.92
CA THR A 138 10.95 11.43 22.35
C THR A 138 12.25 10.81 22.84
N VAL A 139 12.77 9.83 22.09
CA VAL A 139 14.03 9.19 22.43
C VAL A 139 15.18 10.17 22.30
N THR A 140 15.22 10.94 21.23
CA THR A 140 16.29 11.89 20.98
C THR A 140 16.31 13.01 22.01
N GLY A 141 15.14 13.48 22.41
CA GLY A 141 15.00 14.62 23.32
C GLY A 141 15.69 14.45 24.63
N TRP A 142 15.69 13.25 25.19
CA TRP A 142 16.28 13.07 26.50
C TRP A 142 17.69 12.47 26.46
N THR A 143 18.19 12.15 25.31
CA THR A 143 19.61 11.76 25.18
C THR A 143 20.53 12.96 25.16
N LEU A 144 19.99 14.14 25.03
CA LEU A 144 20.80 15.35 25.08
C LEU A 144 21.16 15.68 26.51
N PRO A 145 22.42 15.92 26.81
CA PRO A 145 22.87 16.28 28.17
C PRO A 145 22.34 17.64 28.58
#